data_2e6f480a09585f886109554f88a0bf8c
#
_entry.id   2e6f480a09585f886109554f88a0bf8c
#
_cell.length_a   1.000
_cell.length_b   1.000
_cell.length_c   1.000
_cell.angle_alpha   90.00
_cell.angle_beta   90.00
_cell.angle_gamma   90.00
#
_symmetry.space_group_name_H-M   'P 1'
#
loop_
_entity.id
_entity.type
_entity.pdbx_description
1 polymer ?
#
loop_
_entity_poly.entity_id
_entity_poly.type
_entity_poly.pdbx_seq_one_letter_code
_entity_poly.pdbx_strand_id
1 'polypeptide(L)'
;CNIVTGVVTNVAPTHPEGIRRVAILGDPTNGLGNIAEAECALIVAAIELAEREGIPVEWFAVSAGARISMESGTENMDWIGLVLRRLIEFTQRGGEVNVVVTGINVGAQPYWNAEATMLMHTRGILIMTPDSAMVLTGKQALDYSGGVSAEDNQGIGGYQRIMGPNGQAQYFARDIGDACQILLRHYSYTYVSPGDVFPRKALTSDPSDRDITTSPHGGDFATVGDVFSETENPGRKKPFEMRQVMASVIDGDHAHLERWFGMQHGEVAVVWDARIGGYAVSLIGLESKPIPRTGFVPADGPDRWTSGTLFPVASKKVARAINA
;
A
#
# COMPACT_ATOMS: atom_id res chain seq x y z
N CYS A 1 -27.08 9.27 6.66
CA CYS A 1 -26.17 8.24 6.17
C CYS A 1 -24.72 8.69 6.40
N ASN A 2 -23.87 7.79 6.83
CA ASN A 2 -22.47 8.10 7.20
C ASN A 2 -21.48 7.84 6.05
N ILE A 3 -22.00 7.60 4.86
CA ILE A 3 -21.19 7.36 3.65
C ILE A 3 -21.60 8.33 2.57
N VAL A 4 -20.63 8.94 1.91
CA VAL A 4 -20.78 9.74 0.70
C VAL A 4 -20.02 9.04 -0.41
N THR A 5 -20.66 8.89 -1.58
CA THR A 5 -20.02 8.27 -2.75
C THR A 5 -20.20 9.13 -3.99
N GLY A 6 -19.25 9.03 -4.91
CA GLY A 6 -19.30 9.73 -6.18
C GLY A 6 -18.11 9.44 -7.06
N VAL A 7 -18.17 9.89 -8.31
CA VAL A 7 -17.01 9.81 -9.22
C VAL A 7 -16.18 11.07 -9.03
N VAL A 8 -14.89 10.89 -8.79
CA VAL A 8 -13.90 11.96 -8.75
C VAL A 8 -12.94 11.84 -9.92
N THR A 9 -12.46 12.99 -10.41
CA THR A 9 -11.56 13.05 -11.57
C THR A 9 -10.45 14.05 -11.30
N ASN A 10 -9.20 13.64 -11.54
CA ASN A 10 -8.03 14.50 -11.48
C ASN A 10 -7.27 14.47 -12.80
N VAL A 11 -6.97 15.62 -13.35
CA VAL A 11 -6.12 15.73 -14.54
C VAL A 11 -4.66 15.45 -14.17
N ALA A 12 -3.98 14.67 -15.00
CA ALA A 12 -2.56 14.37 -14.87
C ALA A 12 -1.87 14.48 -16.24
N PRO A 13 -0.55 14.71 -16.30
CA PRO A 13 0.16 14.82 -17.58
C PRO A 13 -0.04 13.62 -18.52
N THR A 14 -0.14 12.40 -17.97
CA THR A 14 -0.40 11.18 -18.73
C THR A 14 -1.88 10.97 -19.06
N HIS A 15 -2.78 11.69 -18.39
CA HIS A 15 -4.24 11.56 -18.51
C HIS A 15 -4.88 12.94 -18.54
N PRO A 16 -4.81 13.69 -19.65
CA PRO A 16 -5.42 15.01 -19.77
C PRO A 16 -6.95 14.97 -19.69
N GLU A 17 -7.57 13.83 -20.03
CA GLU A 17 -9.01 13.55 -19.84
C GLU A 17 -9.36 13.31 -18.36
N GLY A 18 -8.37 13.03 -17.55
CA GLY A 18 -8.48 12.79 -16.12
C GLY A 18 -8.42 11.33 -15.69
N ILE A 19 -7.82 11.11 -14.53
CA ILE A 19 -7.84 9.84 -13.78
C ILE A 19 -9.18 9.80 -13.04
N ARG A 20 -10.05 8.87 -13.41
CA ARG A 20 -11.39 8.71 -12.83
C ARG A 20 -11.40 7.61 -11.79
N ARG A 21 -12.02 7.83 -10.64
CA ARG A 21 -12.18 6.86 -9.55
C ARG A 21 -13.56 7.01 -8.94
N VAL A 22 -14.11 5.93 -8.38
CA VAL A 22 -15.26 6.02 -7.48
C VAL A 22 -14.75 6.27 -6.07
N ALA A 23 -15.05 7.42 -5.51
CA ALA A 23 -14.72 7.76 -4.13
C ALA A 23 -15.80 7.24 -3.17
N ILE A 24 -15.37 6.67 -2.04
CA ILE A 24 -16.18 6.33 -0.89
C ILE A 24 -15.59 7.08 0.31
N LEU A 25 -16.38 7.96 0.91
CA LEU A 25 -15.96 8.81 2.02
C LEU A 25 -16.78 8.46 3.26
N GLY A 26 -16.11 8.04 4.33
CA GLY A 26 -16.73 7.85 5.64
C GLY A 26 -16.91 9.18 6.38
N ASP A 27 -18.07 9.39 6.99
CA ASP A 27 -18.36 10.56 7.83
C ASP A 27 -18.42 10.15 9.30
N PRO A 28 -17.42 10.52 10.13
CA PRO A 28 -17.40 10.20 11.55
C PRO A 28 -18.27 11.14 12.41
N THR A 29 -18.84 12.21 11.85
CA THR A 29 -19.56 13.22 12.63
C THR A 29 -20.91 12.73 13.16
N ASN A 30 -21.46 11.69 12.52
CA ASN A 30 -22.70 11.06 12.96
C ASN A 30 -22.44 9.61 13.43
N GLY A 31 -22.65 9.33 14.70
CA GLY A 31 -22.47 8.00 15.30
C GLY A 31 -21.06 7.42 15.08
N LEU A 32 -20.03 8.27 14.98
CA LEU A 32 -18.63 7.88 14.70
C LEU A 32 -18.46 7.08 13.40
N GLY A 33 -19.31 7.32 12.41
CA GLY A 33 -19.27 6.60 11.13
C GLY A 33 -19.77 5.16 11.23
N ASN A 34 -20.71 4.87 12.14
CA ASN A 34 -21.29 3.53 12.24
C ASN A 34 -22.01 3.13 10.94
N ILE A 35 -22.08 1.82 10.69
CA ILE A 35 -22.53 1.22 9.44
C ILE A 35 -23.78 0.39 9.68
N ALA A 36 -24.80 0.64 8.85
CA ALA A 36 -26.05 -0.13 8.80
C ALA A 36 -26.43 -0.41 7.33
N GLU A 37 -27.65 -0.83 7.10
CA GLU A 37 -28.19 -1.17 5.78
C GLU A 37 -27.93 -0.09 4.71
N ALA A 38 -28.28 1.16 5.03
CA ALA A 38 -28.17 2.27 4.07
C ALA A 38 -26.71 2.54 3.64
N GLU A 39 -25.77 2.48 4.58
CA GLU A 39 -24.34 2.62 4.31
C GLU A 39 -23.83 1.44 3.46
N CYS A 40 -24.19 0.21 3.81
CA CYS A 40 -23.83 -0.98 3.05
C CYS A 40 -24.37 -0.94 1.62
N ALA A 41 -25.60 -0.53 1.44
CA ALA A 41 -26.22 -0.39 0.10
C ALA A 41 -25.47 0.64 -0.77
N LEU A 42 -25.05 1.77 -0.21
CA LEU A 42 -24.26 2.77 -0.92
C LEU A 42 -22.87 2.27 -1.28
N ILE A 43 -22.21 1.54 -0.37
CA ILE A 43 -20.89 0.94 -0.64
C ILE A 43 -20.99 -0.08 -1.77
N VAL A 44 -21.99 -0.96 -1.74
CA VAL A 44 -22.23 -1.94 -2.80
C VAL A 44 -22.47 -1.23 -4.13
N ALA A 45 -23.33 -0.22 -4.16
CA ALA A 45 -23.61 0.55 -5.38
C ALA A 45 -22.37 1.26 -5.93
N ALA A 46 -21.49 1.77 -5.05
CA ALA A 46 -20.22 2.37 -5.44
C ALA A 46 -19.27 1.35 -6.09
N ILE A 47 -19.15 0.15 -5.52
CA ILE A 47 -18.34 -0.93 -6.08
C ILE A 47 -18.89 -1.38 -7.44
N GLU A 48 -20.22 -1.51 -7.58
CA GLU A 48 -20.87 -1.85 -8.85
C GLU A 48 -20.69 -0.76 -9.91
N LEU A 49 -20.71 0.51 -9.50
CA LEU A 49 -20.39 1.63 -10.39
C LEU A 49 -18.94 1.52 -10.90
N ALA A 50 -17.99 1.28 -10.00
CA ALA A 50 -16.58 1.14 -10.34
C ALA A 50 -16.36 -0.03 -11.33
N GLU A 51 -16.98 -1.16 -11.08
CA GLU A 51 -16.91 -2.33 -11.96
C GLU A 51 -17.50 -2.04 -13.35
N ARG A 52 -18.67 -1.41 -13.42
CA ARG A 52 -19.33 -1.07 -14.68
C ARG A 52 -18.53 -0.07 -15.52
N GLU A 53 -17.91 0.92 -14.86
CA GLU A 53 -17.11 1.95 -15.50
C GLU A 53 -15.66 1.51 -15.78
N GLY A 54 -15.21 0.38 -15.20
CA GLY A 54 -13.83 -0.11 -15.32
C GLY A 54 -12.82 0.82 -14.65
N ILE A 55 -13.17 1.43 -13.51
CA ILE A 55 -12.34 2.40 -12.78
C ILE A 55 -12.10 1.95 -11.34
N PRO A 56 -10.99 2.38 -10.68
CA PRO A 56 -10.72 1.98 -9.30
C PRO A 56 -11.67 2.63 -8.29
N VAL A 57 -11.76 1.97 -7.12
CA VAL A 57 -12.38 2.52 -5.92
C VAL A 57 -11.30 3.20 -5.07
N GLU A 58 -11.58 4.40 -4.57
CA GLU A 58 -10.76 5.15 -3.63
C GLU A 58 -11.57 5.37 -2.36
N TRP A 59 -11.13 4.76 -1.25
CA TRP A 59 -11.90 4.70 -0.02
C TRP A 59 -11.20 5.41 1.14
N PHE A 60 -11.73 6.56 1.57
CA PHE A 60 -11.31 7.21 2.81
C PHE A 60 -12.09 6.61 3.97
N ALA A 61 -11.48 5.65 4.62
CA ALA A 61 -12.13 4.76 5.57
C ALA A 61 -12.05 5.30 7.00
N VAL A 62 -13.21 5.52 7.60
CA VAL A 62 -13.38 5.78 9.03
C VAL A 62 -14.73 5.21 9.47
N SER A 63 -14.75 4.35 10.50
CA SER A 63 -15.99 3.72 10.94
C SER A 63 -15.87 3.11 12.33
N ALA A 64 -16.89 3.33 13.15
CA ALA A 64 -17.06 2.65 14.43
C ALA A 64 -17.56 1.19 14.31
N GLY A 65 -17.68 0.68 13.09
CA GLY A 65 -18.19 -0.67 12.82
C GLY A 65 -19.70 -0.72 12.66
N ALA A 66 -20.29 -1.93 12.83
CA ALA A 66 -21.72 -2.12 12.71
C ALA A 66 -22.50 -1.31 13.75
N ARG A 67 -23.58 -0.67 13.30
CA ARG A 67 -24.50 0.00 14.24
C ARG A 67 -25.20 -1.05 15.10
N ILE A 68 -25.12 -0.86 16.42
CA ILE A 68 -25.84 -1.66 17.39
C ILE A 68 -26.81 -0.73 18.12
N SER A 69 -28.11 -1.02 18.11
CA SER A 69 -29.15 -0.25 18.78
C SER A 69 -30.27 -1.16 19.27
N MET A 70 -31.23 -0.58 19.96
CA MET A 70 -32.46 -1.32 20.34
C MET A 70 -33.36 -1.65 19.14
N GLU A 71 -33.14 -1.00 18.00
CA GLU A 71 -33.96 -1.14 16.79
C GLU A 71 -33.28 -1.97 15.70
N SER A 72 -31.98 -2.26 15.83
CA SER A 72 -31.21 -3.02 14.86
C SER A 72 -30.23 -3.95 15.57
N GLY A 73 -30.07 -5.16 15.08
CA GLY A 73 -29.28 -6.21 15.69
C GLY A 73 -28.42 -6.98 14.70
N THR A 74 -28.57 -8.30 14.72
CA THR A 74 -27.73 -9.24 13.95
C THR A 74 -27.88 -9.10 12.44
N GLU A 75 -28.98 -8.55 11.93
CA GLU A 75 -29.21 -8.27 10.50
C GLU A 75 -28.16 -7.31 9.91
N ASN A 76 -27.57 -6.44 10.72
CA ASN A 76 -26.45 -5.60 10.28
C ASN A 76 -25.23 -6.44 9.86
N MET A 77 -25.05 -7.64 10.41
CA MET A 77 -23.97 -8.54 10.01
C MET A 77 -24.19 -9.11 8.61
N ASP A 78 -25.45 -9.33 8.21
CA ASP A 78 -25.78 -9.78 6.85
C ASP A 78 -25.46 -8.70 5.81
N TRP A 79 -25.80 -7.44 6.08
CA TRP A 79 -25.45 -6.30 5.22
C TRP A 79 -23.94 -6.12 5.10
N ILE A 80 -23.22 -6.25 6.21
CA ILE A 80 -21.75 -6.18 6.25
C ILE A 80 -21.12 -7.33 5.46
N GLY A 81 -21.67 -8.54 5.59
CA GLY A 81 -21.28 -9.72 4.84
C GLY A 81 -21.49 -9.56 3.33
N LEU A 82 -22.57 -8.88 2.93
CA LEU A 82 -22.85 -8.56 1.53
C LEU A 82 -21.76 -7.63 0.95
N VAL A 83 -21.36 -6.57 1.67
CA VAL A 83 -20.26 -5.69 1.26
C VAL A 83 -18.97 -6.47 1.10
N LEU A 84 -18.61 -7.31 2.08
CA LEU A 84 -17.40 -8.14 2.02
C LEU A 84 -17.43 -9.06 0.78
N ARG A 85 -18.53 -9.75 0.56
CA ARG A 85 -18.71 -10.59 -0.63
C ARG A 85 -18.50 -9.79 -1.92
N ARG A 86 -19.08 -8.59 -2.00
CA ARG A 86 -18.99 -7.76 -3.20
C ARG A 86 -17.58 -7.24 -3.45
N LEU A 87 -16.84 -6.91 -2.37
CA LEU A 87 -15.40 -6.56 -2.44
C LEU A 87 -14.59 -7.74 -2.98
N ILE A 88 -14.79 -8.95 -2.45
CA ILE A 88 -14.10 -10.16 -2.91
C ILE A 88 -14.38 -10.40 -4.41
N GLU A 89 -15.63 -10.35 -4.83
CA GLU A 89 -16.01 -10.55 -6.23
C GLU A 89 -15.38 -9.50 -7.15
N PHE A 90 -15.34 -8.23 -6.72
CA PHE A 90 -14.74 -7.13 -7.47
C PHE A 90 -13.21 -7.29 -7.61
N THR A 91 -12.51 -7.53 -6.49
CA THR A 91 -11.04 -7.67 -6.50
C THR A 91 -10.57 -8.92 -7.22
N GLN A 92 -11.30 -10.03 -7.13
CA GLN A 92 -10.99 -11.26 -7.88
C GLN A 92 -11.17 -11.12 -9.39
N ARG A 93 -12.01 -10.19 -9.84
CA ARG A 93 -12.14 -9.83 -11.27
C ARG A 93 -11.11 -8.79 -11.72
N GLY A 94 -10.14 -8.45 -10.87
CA GLY A 94 -9.08 -7.49 -11.16
C GLY A 94 -9.43 -6.04 -10.80
N GLY A 95 -10.54 -5.81 -10.08
CA GLY A 95 -10.89 -4.51 -9.55
C GLY A 95 -9.87 -4.02 -8.52
N GLU A 96 -9.60 -2.72 -8.51
CA GLU A 96 -8.64 -2.08 -7.63
C GLU A 96 -9.36 -1.25 -6.57
N VAL A 97 -9.02 -1.45 -5.30
CA VAL A 97 -9.53 -0.69 -4.16
C VAL A 97 -8.36 -0.09 -3.39
N ASN A 98 -8.23 1.23 -3.42
CA ASN A 98 -7.20 1.97 -2.70
C ASN A 98 -7.80 2.59 -1.45
N VAL A 99 -7.28 2.21 -0.29
CA VAL A 99 -7.84 2.60 1.01
C VAL A 99 -6.91 3.57 1.72
N VAL A 100 -7.47 4.69 2.17
CA VAL A 100 -6.83 5.61 3.11
C VAL A 100 -7.56 5.51 4.45
N VAL A 101 -6.87 4.99 5.46
CA VAL A 101 -7.41 4.92 6.83
C VAL A 101 -7.16 6.26 7.50
N THR A 102 -8.23 7.03 7.76
CA THR A 102 -8.17 8.43 8.23
C THR A 102 -8.62 8.61 9.67
N GLY A 103 -8.65 7.56 10.45
CA GLY A 103 -9.07 7.57 11.85
C GLY A 103 -9.21 6.15 12.37
N ILE A 104 -9.94 5.98 13.45
CA ILE A 104 -10.13 4.66 14.05
C ILE A 104 -11.16 3.88 13.25
N ASN A 105 -10.74 2.77 12.68
CA ASN A 105 -11.60 1.80 12.00
C ASN A 105 -11.83 0.60 12.91
N VAL A 106 -13.09 0.29 13.20
CA VAL A 106 -13.48 -0.77 14.13
C VAL A 106 -14.31 -1.84 13.42
N GLY A 107 -14.14 -3.08 13.80
CA GLY A 107 -14.98 -4.21 13.42
C GLY A 107 -14.93 -4.51 11.91
N ALA A 108 -16.04 -4.30 11.21
CA ALA A 108 -16.20 -4.64 9.79
C ALA A 108 -15.24 -3.88 8.86
N GLN A 109 -15.02 -2.60 9.12
CA GLN A 109 -14.20 -1.77 8.24
C GLN A 109 -12.75 -2.29 8.09
N PRO A 110 -12.03 -2.68 9.15
CA PRO A 110 -10.73 -3.33 9.03
C PRO A 110 -10.73 -4.61 8.18
N TYR A 111 -11.77 -5.41 8.24
CA TYR A 111 -11.90 -6.60 7.38
C TYR A 111 -11.99 -6.21 5.91
N TRP A 112 -12.81 -5.22 5.58
CA TRP A 112 -12.94 -4.73 4.20
C TRP A 112 -11.64 -4.14 3.69
N ASN A 113 -10.97 -3.33 4.52
CA ASN A 113 -9.67 -2.75 4.17
C ASN A 113 -8.62 -3.83 3.92
N ALA A 114 -8.57 -4.85 4.80
CA ALA A 114 -7.62 -5.95 4.67
C ALA A 114 -7.90 -6.81 3.44
N GLU A 115 -9.17 -7.18 3.20
CA GLU A 115 -9.57 -7.96 2.03
C GLU A 115 -9.21 -7.28 0.72
N ALA A 116 -9.47 -5.97 0.65
CA ALA A 116 -9.22 -5.20 -0.57
C ALA A 116 -7.73 -4.99 -0.88
N THR A 117 -6.83 -5.06 0.12
CA THR A 117 -5.45 -4.58 -0.01
C THR A 117 -4.36 -5.58 0.40
N MET A 118 -4.70 -6.66 1.08
CA MET A 118 -3.71 -7.60 1.64
C MET A 118 -3.52 -8.88 0.82
N LEU A 119 -4.52 -9.33 0.12
CA LEU A 119 -4.44 -10.59 -0.60
C LEU A 119 -3.42 -10.51 -1.74
N MET A 120 -2.75 -11.63 -1.99
CA MET A 120 -1.65 -11.70 -2.96
C MET A 120 -2.06 -11.38 -4.40
N HIS A 121 -3.36 -11.43 -4.70
CA HIS A 121 -3.91 -11.16 -6.04
C HIS A 121 -4.64 -9.81 -6.14
N THR A 122 -4.68 -9.02 -5.06
CA THR A 122 -5.28 -7.68 -5.08
C THR A 122 -4.28 -6.62 -5.54
N ARG A 123 -4.75 -5.67 -6.33
CA ARG A 123 -3.94 -4.53 -6.80
C ARG A 123 -3.98 -3.34 -5.85
N GLY A 124 -4.94 -3.32 -4.93
CA GLY A 124 -5.19 -2.21 -4.03
C GLY A 124 -4.05 -1.95 -3.03
N ILE A 125 -3.98 -0.72 -2.58
CA ILE A 125 -3.02 -0.25 -1.57
C ILE A 125 -3.74 0.23 -0.31
N LEU A 126 -3.05 0.14 0.83
CA LEU A 126 -3.47 0.71 2.10
C LEU A 126 -2.50 1.80 2.54
N ILE A 127 -3.04 2.99 2.78
CA ILE A 127 -2.32 4.15 3.33
C ILE A 127 -2.88 4.42 4.72
N MET A 128 -2.02 4.67 5.69
CA MET A 128 -2.44 5.02 7.06
C MET A 128 -1.84 6.33 7.52
N THR A 129 -2.63 7.11 8.28
CA THR A 129 -2.21 8.35 8.94
C THR A 129 -1.80 8.10 10.41
N PRO A 130 -1.11 9.04 11.09
CA PRO A 130 -0.64 8.85 12.48
C PRO A 130 -1.76 8.59 13.49
N ASP A 131 -2.93 9.19 13.28
CA ASP A 131 -4.12 9.11 14.12
C ASP A 131 -5.02 7.90 13.79
N SER A 132 -4.67 7.15 12.76
CA SER A 132 -5.46 6.02 12.30
C SER A 132 -5.10 4.70 13.00
N ALA A 133 -6.10 3.82 13.10
CA ALA A 133 -5.91 2.44 13.52
C ALA A 133 -6.97 1.52 12.93
N MET A 134 -6.60 0.28 12.68
CA MET A 134 -7.49 -0.81 12.26
C MET A 134 -7.61 -1.81 13.41
N VAL A 135 -8.75 -1.83 14.09
CA VAL A 135 -8.96 -2.67 15.26
C VAL A 135 -10.25 -3.48 15.12
N LEU A 136 -10.21 -4.76 15.46
CA LEU A 136 -11.43 -5.57 15.49
C LEU A 136 -12.36 -5.10 16.62
N THR A 137 -11.75 -4.81 17.78
CA THR A 137 -12.42 -4.29 18.98
C THR A 137 -11.56 -3.17 19.54
N GLY A 138 -12.15 -2.03 19.88
CA GLY A 138 -11.45 -0.90 20.45
C GLY A 138 -10.89 -1.21 21.84
N LYS A 139 -9.87 -0.46 22.25
CA LYS A 139 -9.15 -0.64 23.51
C LYS A 139 -10.06 -0.77 24.72
N GLN A 140 -11.06 0.11 24.85
CA GLN A 140 -11.97 0.10 25.99
C GLN A 140 -12.71 -1.24 26.17
N ALA A 141 -13.20 -1.82 25.06
CA ALA A 141 -13.87 -3.12 25.10
C ALA A 141 -12.91 -4.27 25.42
N LEU A 142 -11.65 -4.19 24.93
CA LEU A 142 -10.61 -5.17 25.29
C LEU A 142 -10.25 -5.12 26.77
N ASP A 143 -10.13 -3.93 27.34
CA ASP A 143 -9.87 -3.75 28.79
C ASP A 143 -11.00 -4.35 29.63
N TYR A 144 -12.25 -4.16 29.22
CA TYR A 144 -13.43 -4.78 29.87
C TYR A 144 -13.42 -6.31 29.81
N SER A 145 -12.87 -6.88 28.75
CA SER A 145 -12.78 -8.34 28.61
C SER A 145 -11.72 -8.97 29.50
N GLY A 146 -10.92 -8.17 30.22
CA GLY A 146 -9.81 -8.63 31.04
C GLY A 146 -8.57 -9.04 30.26
N GLY A 147 -8.56 -8.82 28.94
CA GLY A 147 -7.39 -9.03 28.11
C GLY A 147 -6.34 -7.94 28.28
N VAL A 148 -5.05 -8.30 28.09
CA VAL A 148 -3.98 -7.33 28.01
C VAL A 148 -4.04 -6.66 26.62
N SER A 149 -4.22 -5.33 26.61
CA SER A 149 -4.20 -4.53 25.38
C SER A 149 -3.04 -3.53 25.43
N ALA A 150 -2.82 -2.82 24.32
CA ALA A 150 -1.88 -1.70 24.30
C ALA A 150 -2.44 -0.47 25.04
N GLU A 151 -1.65 0.60 25.11
CA GLU A 151 -2.02 1.83 25.80
C GLU A 151 -3.20 2.56 25.11
N ASP A 152 -3.31 2.39 23.79
CA ASP A 152 -4.32 3.04 22.95
C ASP A 152 -4.68 2.18 21.73
N ASN A 153 -5.59 2.65 20.87
CA ASN A 153 -5.96 1.97 19.64
C ASN A 153 -4.81 1.91 18.63
N GLN A 154 -3.91 2.90 18.60
CA GLN A 154 -2.74 2.93 17.73
C GLN A 154 -1.74 1.83 18.12
N GLY A 155 -1.63 1.52 19.41
CA GLY A 155 -0.85 0.39 19.90
C GLY A 155 -1.42 -0.98 19.51
N ILE A 156 -2.75 -1.05 19.26
CA ILE A 156 -3.43 -2.29 18.83
C ILE A 156 -3.39 -2.45 17.30
N GLY A 157 -3.59 -1.39 16.54
CA GLY A 157 -3.76 -1.47 15.09
C GLY A 157 -3.29 -0.25 14.30
N GLY A 158 -2.41 0.59 14.89
CA GLY A 158 -1.81 1.73 14.19
C GLY A 158 -0.68 1.33 13.25
N TYR A 159 -0.29 2.26 12.37
CA TYR A 159 0.74 1.99 11.37
C TYR A 159 2.09 1.61 11.98
N GLN A 160 2.62 2.44 12.89
CA GLN A 160 4.01 2.33 13.34
C GLN A 160 4.32 1.04 14.10
N ARG A 161 3.37 0.55 14.89
CA ARG A 161 3.57 -0.62 15.75
C ARG A 161 3.08 -1.92 15.14
N ILE A 162 2.07 -1.87 14.28
CA ILE A 162 1.37 -3.06 13.80
C ILE A 162 1.28 -3.11 12.28
N MET A 163 0.59 -2.16 11.62
CA MET A 163 0.17 -2.33 10.22
C MET A 163 1.27 -2.06 9.21
N GLY A 164 2.25 -1.22 9.53
CA GLY A 164 3.48 -1.08 8.76
C GLY A 164 4.41 -2.29 8.96
N PRO A 165 4.79 -2.63 10.21
CA PRO A 165 5.62 -3.78 10.52
C PRO A 165 5.15 -5.12 9.96
N ASN A 166 3.86 -5.42 10.01
CA ASN A 166 3.33 -6.68 9.47
C ASN A 166 3.10 -6.66 7.95
N GLY A 167 3.32 -5.50 7.29
CA GLY A 167 3.14 -5.33 5.85
C GLY A 167 1.68 -5.23 5.40
N GLN A 168 0.71 -4.99 6.31
CA GLN A 168 -0.66 -4.73 5.93
C GLN A 168 -0.78 -3.40 5.19
N ALA A 169 -0.18 -2.33 5.74
CA ALA A 169 -0.15 -1.03 5.10
C ALA A 169 1.09 -0.88 4.21
N GLN A 170 0.87 -0.49 2.95
CA GLN A 170 1.94 -0.21 2.00
C GLN A 170 2.62 1.12 2.30
N TYR A 171 1.84 2.11 2.73
CA TYR A 171 2.35 3.48 2.89
C TYR A 171 1.90 4.11 4.21
N PHE A 172 2.75 5.01 4.69
CA PHE A 172 2.47 5.93 5.77
C PHE A 172 2.34 7.35 5.22
N ALA A 173 1.27 8.04 5.55
CA ALA A 173 1.06 9.44 5.22
C ALA A 173 1.06 10.28 6.50
N ARG A 174 1.66 11.46 6.46
CA ARG A 174 1.73 12.39 7.61
C ARG A 174 0.36 13.00 7.94
N ASP A 175 -0.48 13.14 6.92
CA ASP A 175 -1.83 13.68 6.99
C ASP A 175 -2.64 13.27 5.75
N ILE A 176 -3.90 13.71 5.65
CA ILE A 176 -4.77 13.43 4.50
C ILE A 176 -4.22 14.02 3.19
N GLY A 177 -3.61 15.20 3.24
CA GLY A 177 -3.01 15.85 2.07
C GLY A 177 -1.86 15.01 1.50
N ASP A 178 -0.99 14.51 2.38
CA ASP A 178 0.10 13.60 2.01
C ASP A 178 -0.44 12.26 1.46
N ALA A 179 -1.51 11.74 2.07
CA ALA A 179 -2.19 10.53 1.57
C ALA A 179 -2.73 10.71 0.15
N CYS A 180 -3.35 11.85 -0.14
CA CYS A 180 -3.80 12.20 -1.50
C CYS A 180 -2.63 12.28 -2.49
N GLN A 181 -1.48 12.85 -2.08
CA GLN A 181 -0.30 12.89 -2.93
C GLN A 181 0.25 11.49 -3.20
N ILE A 182 0.27 10.61 -2.21
CA ILE A 182 0.66 9.19 -2.38
C ILE A 182 -0.28 8.50 -3.35
N LEU A 183 -1.61 8.67 -3.22
CA LEU A 183 -2.61 8.13 -4.15
C LEU A 183 -2.38 8.60 -5.58
N LEU A 184 -2.22 9.91 -5.80
CA LEU A 184 -1.99 10.45 -7.14
C LEU A 184 -0.68 9.95 -7.74
N ARG A 185 0.37 9.80 -6.92
CA ARG A 185 1.63 9.21 -7.35
C ARG A 185 1.46 7.73 -7.68
N HIS A 186 0.73 6.97 -6.86
CA HIS A 186 0.41 5.57 -7.15
C HIS A 186 -0.31 5.44 -8.49
N TYR A 187 -1.37 6.21 -8.71
CA TYR A 187 -2.09 6.21 -9.99
C TYR A 187 -1.23 6.61 -11.19
N SER A 188 -0.22 7.45 -10.99
CA SER A 188 0.69 7.78 -12.10
C SER A 188 1.46 6.57 -12.62
N TYR A 189 1.61 5.51 -11.83
CA TYR A 189 2.27 4.26 -12.21
C TYR A 189 1.31 3.13 -12.57
N THR A 190 0.12 3.11 -11.97
CA THR A 190 -0.76 1.92 -11.99
C THR A 190 -2.06 2.15 -12.76
N TYR A 191 -2.50 3.41 -12.94
CA TYR A 191 -3.78 3.66 -13.55
C TYR A 191 -3.81 3.26 -15.03
N VAL A 192 -4.81 2.43 -15.35
CA VAL A 192 -5.13 2.00 -16.71
C VAL A 192 -6.48 2.59 -17.08
N SER A 193 -6.53 3.46 -18.09
CA SER A 193 -7.80 4.03 -18.56
C SER A 193 -8.68 2.93 -19.16
N PRO A 194 -10.01 3.04 -19.02
CA PRO A 194 -10.92 2.11 -19.70
C PRO A 194 -10.61 2.01 -21.20
N GLY A 195 -10.33 0.79 -21.65
CA GLY A 195 -9.92 0.51 -23.04
C GLY A 195 -8.42 0.43 -23.28
N ASP A 196 -7.58 0.89 -22.35
CA ASP A 196 -6.13 0.65 -22.37
C ASP A 196 -5.80 -0.72 -21.77
N VAL A 197 -4.64 -1.29 -22.11
CA VAL A 197 -4.16 -2.58 -21.57
C VAL A 197 -3.12 -2.37 -20.47
N PHE A 198 -2.35 -1.27 -20.55
CA PHE A 198 -1.25 -0.96 -19.65
C PHE A 198 -1.30 0.52 -19.24
N PRO A 199 -0.66 0.88 -18.11
CA PRO A 199 -0.47 2.29 -17.75
C PRO A 199 0.22 3.05 -18.88
N ARG A 200 -0.20 4.27 -19.14
CA ARG A 200 0.34 5.08 -20.22
C ARG A 200 1.78 5.48 -19.96
N LYS A 201 2.54 5.52 -21.06
CA LYS A 201 3.90 6.04 -21.06
C LYS A 201 3.89 7.54 -20.72
N ALA A 202 4.74 7.94 -19.77
CA ALA A 202 4.99 9.35 -19.48
C ALA A 202 6.08 9.92 -20.42
N LEU A 203 6.08 11.24 -20.56
CA LEU A 203 7.21 11.92 -21.16
C LEU A 203 8.37 11.91 -20.16
N THR A 204 9.57 11.64 -20.65
CA THR A 204 10.81 11.72 -19.88
C THR A 204 11.86 12.47 -20.68
N SER A 205 12.66 13.27 -19.98
CA SER A 205 13.86 13.90 -20.50
C SER A 205 15.12 13.06 -20.28
N ASP A 206 15.01 11.96 -19.54
CA ASP A 206 16.13 11.05 -19.29
C ASP A 206 16.44 10.26 -20.58
N PRO A 207 17.68 10.36 -21.13
CA PRO A 207 18.04 9.67 -22.35
C PRO A 207 17.95 8.15 -22.18
N SER A 208 17.20 7.48 -23.05
CA SER A 208 17.01 6.02 -23.00
C SER A 208 18.29 5.24 -23.37
N ASP A 209 19.27 5.89 -23.98
CA ASP A 209 20.56 5.35 -24.44
C ASP A 209 21.74 5.75 -23.53
N ARG A 210 21.48 6.38 -22.38
CA ARG A 210 22.54 6.72 -21.43
C ARG A 210 23.23 5.47 -20.87
N ASP A 211 24.53 5.55 -20.70
CA ASP A 211 25.30 4.49 -20.09
C ASP A 211 25.18 4.51 -18.57
N ILE A 212 24.35 3.63 -18.03
CA ILE A 212 24.13 3.52 -16.58
C ILE A 212 25.38 3.05 -15.82
N THR A 213 26.35 2.43 -16.49
CA THR A 213 27.58 1.96 -15.84
C THR A 213 28.44 3.12 -15.35
N THR A 214 28.30 4.31 -15.96
CA THR A 214 28.99 5.53 -15.55
C THR A 214 28.29 6.27 -14.40
N SER A 215 27.09 5.84 -14.01
CA SER A 215 26.34 6.46 -12.91
C SER A 215 27.09 6.35 -11.59
N PRO A 216 27.15 7.42 -10.77
CA PRO A 216 27.76 7.36 -9.44
C PRO A 216 27.08 6.29 -8.57
N HIS A 217 27.88 5.45 -7.93
CA HIS A 217 27.37 4.45 -6.99
C HIS A 217 27.52 4.92 -5.54
N GLY A 218 28.67 5.51 -5.20
CA GLY A 218 29.03 5.85 -3.81
C GLY A 218 29.47 4.63 -3.00
N GLY A 219 29.88 4.84 -1.75
CA GLY A 219 30.39 3.78 -0.90
C GLY A 219 31.72 3.19 -1.40
N ASP A 220 31.78 1.86 -1.51
CA ASP A 220 33.01 1.15 -1.90
C ASP A 220 33.32 1.15 -3.41
N PHE A 221 32.40 1.67 -4.22
CA PHE A 221 32.54 1.76 -5.68
C PHE A 221 32.29 3.20 -6.14
N ALA A 222 33.06 3.65 -7.11
CA ALA A 222 32.88 5.00 -7.69
C ALA A 222 31.66 5.03 -8.62
N THR A 223 31.49 3.99 -9.43
CA THR A 223 30.41 3.88 -10.40
C THR A 223 29.64 2.57 -10.28
N VAL A 224 28.45 2.51 -10.89
CA VAL A 224 27.67 1.27 -11.00
C VAL A 224 28.42 0.22 -11.81
N GLY A 225 29.19 0.63 -12.82
CA GLY A 225 30.04 -0.27 -13.62
C GLY A 225 31.08 -1.02 -12.79
N ASP A 226 31.64 -0.36 -11.77
CA ASP A 226 32.64 -0.96 -10.89
C ASP A 226 32.09 -2.15 -10.10
N VAL A 227 30.80 -2.16 -9.77
CA VAL A 227 30.12 -3.28 -9.10
C VAL A 227 30.26 -4.57 -9.93
N PHE A 228 30.23 -4.44 -11.26
CA PHE A 228 30.29 -5.57 -12.21
C PHE A 228 31.68 -5.79 -12.80
N SER A 229 32.64 -4.92 -12.51
CA SER A 229 34.02 -4.99 -12.99
C SER A 229 34.79 -6.12 -12.30
N GLU A 230 35.48 -6.95 -13.06
CA GLU A 230 36.36 -7.99 -12.50
C GLU A 230 37.60 -7.38 -11.81
N THR A 231 38.03 -6.18 -12.21
CA THR A 231 39.14 -5.46 -11.59
C THR A 231 38.76 -4.88 -10.23
N GLU A 232 37.62 -4.17 -10.17
CA GLU A 232 37.19 -3.46 -8.96
C GLU A 232 36.45 -4.38 -7.98
N ASN A 233 35.76 -5.39 -8.50
CA ASN A 233 35.02 -6.39 -7.74
C ASN A 233 35.32 -7.82 -8.21
N PRO A 234 36.51 -8.37 -7.92
CA PRO A 234 36.93 -9.68 -8.36
C PRO A 234 35.92 -10.76 -7.96
N GLY A 235 35.44 -11.52 -8.95
CA GLY A 235 34.42 -12.55 -8.77
C GLY A 235 33.09 -12.01 -8.28
N ARG A 236 32.88 -10.69 -8.34
CA ARG A 236 31.64 -9.99 -7.89
C ARG A 236 31.23 -10.30 -6.45
N LYS A 237 32.22 -10.41 -5.55
CA LYS A 237 32.02 -10.82 -4.16
C LYS A 237 31.86 -9.69 -3.17
N LYS A 238 32.26 -8.45 -3.54
CA LYS A 238 32.09 -7.30 -2.67
C LYS A 238 30.61 -6.86 -2.69
N PRO A 239 29.99 -6.68 -1.54
CA PRO A 239 28.62 -6.17 -1.46
C PRO A 239 28.54 -4.69 -1.91
N PHE A 240 27.39 -4.30 -2.39
CA PHE A 240 27.14 -2.96 -2.95
C PHE A 240 25.81 -2.39 -2.49
N GLU A 241 25.59 -1.09 -2.73
CA GLU A 241 24.33 -0.41 -2.43
C GLU A 241 23.30 -0.69 -3.52
N MET A 242 22.39 -1.64 -3.28
CA MET A 242 21.36 -2.03 -4.27
C MET A 242 20.48 -0.84 -4.67
N ARG A 243 20.13 0.01 -3.73
CA ARG A 243 19.29 1.20 -4.00
C ARG A 243 19.93 2.19 -4.97
N GLN A 244 21.28 2.30 -4.96
CA GLN A 244 21.99 3.14 -5.93
C GLN A 244 21.95 2.53 -7.33
N VAL A 245 22.09 1.21 -7.44
CA VAL A 245 21.92 0.51 -8.72
C VAL A 245 20.49 0.69 -9.24
N MET A 246 19.49 0.50 -8.39
CA MET A 246 18.07 0.70 -8.76
C MET A 246 17.84 2.15 -9.23
N ALA A 247 18.36 3.14 -8.50
CA ALA A 247 18.23 4.55 -8.85
C ALA A 247 18.91 4.91 -10.18
N SER A 248 19.99 4.21 -10.54
CA SER A 248 20.67 4.41 -11.82
C SER A 248 19.92 3.85 -13.03
N VAL A 249 19.03 2.88 -12.79
CA VAL A 249 18.26 2.22 -13.86
C VAL A 249 16.97 2.96 -14.21
N ILE A 250 16.34 3.62 -13.23
CA ILE A 250 15.08 4.34 -13.42
C ILE A 250 15.30 5.73 -14.04
N ASP A 251 14.25 6.30 -14.61
CA ASP A 251 14.27 7.66 -15.15
C ASP A 251 14.56 8.69 -14.04
N GLY A 252 15.60 9.50 -14.22
CA GLY A 252 16.07 10.46 -13.21
C GLY A 252 15.14 11.65 -12.96
N ASP A 253 14.21 11.93 -13.89
CA ASP A 253 13.23 13.01 -13.81
C ASP A 253 11.87 12.55 -13.23
N HIS A 254 11.74 11.26 -12.88
CA HIS A 254 10.57 10.69 -12.22
C HIS A 254 10.92 10.16 -10.83
N ALA A 255 10.18 10.61 -9.79
CA ALA A 255 10.32 10.08 -8.45
C ALA A 255 9.74 8.66 -8.38
N HIS A 256 10.46 7.72 -7.79
CA HIS A 256 9.90 6.40 -7.46
C HIS A 256 9.01 6.44 -6.21
N LEU A 257 8.18 5.40 -6.03
CA LEU A 257 7.35 5.18 -4.86
C LEU A 257 7.68 3.82 -4.25
N GLU A 258 8.24 3.79 -3.04
CA GLU A 258 8.62 2.54 -2.38
C GLU A 258 7.46 1.95 -1.60
N ARG A 259 7.06 0.72 -1.96
CA ARG A 259 6.03 -0.05 -1.25
C ARG A 259 6.61 -0.77 -0.04
N TRP A 260 5.85 -0.82 1.06
CA TRP A 260 6.19 -1.58 2.27
C TRP A 260 7.56 -1.20 2.88
N PHE A 261 7.91 0.07 2.84
CA PHE A 261 9.16 0.53 3.47
C PHE A 261 9.22 0.17 4.96
N GLY A 262 8.09 0.24 5.68
CA GLY A 262 7.99 -0.08 7.11
C GLY A 262 7.85 -1.57 7.45
N MET A 263 7.85 -2.49 6.47
CA MET A 263 7.63 -3.92 6.71
C MET A 263 8.84 -4.56 7.37
N GLN A 264 8.69 -4.91 8.66
CA GLN A 264 9.76 -5.55 9.44
C GLN A 264 10.02 -6.99 8.97
N HIS A 265 11.27 -7.41 9.10
CA HIS A 265 11.78 -8.70 8.60
C HIS A 265 11.70 -8.87 7.07
N GLY A 266 11.23 -7.85 6.35
CA GLY A 266 11.20 -7.77 4.88
C GLY A 266 12.19 -6.76 4.30
N GLU A 267 13.08 -6.20 5.12
CA GLU A 267 13.98 -5.09 4.78
C GLU A 267 14.92 -5.40 3.62
N VAL A 268 15.32 -6.67 3.48
CA VAL A 268 16.23 -7.11 2.40
C VAL A 268 15.60 -7.03 1.00
N ALA A 269 14.28 -6.92 0.90
CA ALA A 269 13.59 -6.71 -0.36
C ALA A 269 13.15 -5.25 -0.50
N VAL A 270 13.54 -4.62 -1.60
CA VAL A 270 13.16 -3.26 -1.99
C VAL A 270 12.18 -3.35 -3.15
N VAL A 271 11.03 -2.67 -3.05
CA VAL A 271 10.00 -2.67 -4.09
C VAL A 271 9.66 -1.23 -4.45
N TRP A 272 9.94 -0.83 -5.68
CA TRP A 272 9.67 0.50 -6.20
C TRP A 272 8.71 0.46 -7.37
N ASP A 273 7.67 1.31 -7.33
CA ASP A 273 6.98 1.75 -8.53
C ASP A 273 7.81 2.89 -9.13
N ALA A 274 8.23 2.75 -10.37
CA ALA A 274 9.16 3.66 -11.03
C ALA A 274 8.88 3.76 -12.53
N ARG A 275 9.72 4.51 -13.26
CA ARG A 275 9.66 4.58 -14.72
C ARG A 275 11.03 4.25 -15.32
N ILE A 276 10.99 3.59 -16.48
CA ILE A 276 12.17 3.33 -17.32
C ILE A 276 11.79 3.70 -18.76
N GLY A 277 12.43 4.73 -19.30
CA GLY A 277 12.09 5.29 -20.62
C GLY A 277 10.63 5.77 -20.70
N GLY A 278 10.09 6.28 -19.60
CA GLY A 278 8.70 6.71 -19.45
C GLY A 278 7.69 5.61 -19.17
N TYR A 279 8.05 4.32 -19.32
CA TYR A 279 7.15 3.21 -19.02
C TYR A 279 7.09 2.95 -17.52
N ALA A 280 5.87 2.74 -17.00
CA ALA A 280 5.68 2.35 -15.61
C ALA A 280 6.16 0.90 -15.39
N VAL A 281 6.95 0.70 -14.33
CA VAL A 281 7.53 -0.59 -13.96
C VAL A 281 7.47 -0.78 -12.45
N SER A 282 7.35 -2.03 -12.00
CA SER A 282 7.66 -2.41 -10.62
C SER A 282 9.08 -2.97 -10.58
N LEU A 283 9.98 -2.28 -9.88
CA LEU A 283 11.38 -2.65 -9.76
C LEU A 283 11.63 -3.31 -8.40
N ILE A 284 12.15 -4.55 -8.42
CA ILE A 284 12.43 -5.32 -7.21
C ILE A 284 13.94 -5.50 -7.07
N GLY A 285 14.50 -5.04 -5.96
CA GLY A 285 15.89 -5.22 -5.58
C GLY A 285 16.03 -6.08 -4.33
N LEU A 286 17.15 -6.81 -4.23
CA LEU A 286 17.56 -7.48 -3.00
C LEU A 286 18.83 -6.83 -2.47
N GLU A 287 18.81 -6.41 -1.21
CA GLU A 287 19.96 -5.76 -0.59
C GLU A 287 21.19 -6.68 -0.64
N SER A 288 22.28 -6.13 -1.16
CA SER A 288 23.57 -6.85 -1.31
C SER A 288 24.43 -6.75 -0.06
N LYS A 289 24.26 -5.71 0.76
CA LYS A 289 24.97 -5.52 2.03
C LYS A 289 24.23 -6.15 3.20
N PRO A 290 24.92 -6.58 4.27
CA PRO A 290 24.27 -6.90 5.53
C PRO A 290 23.61 -5.65 6.09
N ILE A 291 22.30 -5.71 6.37
CA ILE A 291 21.50 -4.60 6.89
C ILE A 291 20.98 -4.90 8.30
N PRO A 292 20.78 -3.87 9.16
CA PRO A 292 20.18 -4.07 10.46
C PRO A 292 18.78 -4.68 10.33
N ARG A 293 18.44 -5.55 11.27
CA ARG A 293 17.05 -6.00 11.46
C ARG A 293 16.28 -4.91 12.17
N THR A 294 15.03 -4.70 11.78
CA THR A 294 14.10 -3.81 12.48
C THR A 294 13.10 -4.61 13.31
N GLY A 295 12.47 -3.96 14.30
CA GLY A 295 11.51 -4.60 15.19
C GLY A 295 12.14 -5.48 16.25
N PHE A 296 11.40 -6.50 16.69
CA PHE A 296 11.88 -7.42 17.72
C PHE A 296 12.95 -8.36 17.16
N VAL A 297 14.13 -8.32 17.77
CA VAL A 297 15.24 -9.25 17.48
C VAL A 297 15.37 -10.19 18.68
N PRO A 298 15.23 -11.51 18.51
CA PRO A 298 15.46 -12.48 19.59
C PRO A 298 16.86 -12.35 20.19
N ALA A 299 17.00 -12.56 21.48
CA ALA A 299 18.27 -12.39 22.19
C ALA A 299 19.42 -13.29 21.68
N ASP A 300 19.07 -14.43 21.12
CA ASP A 300 19.98 -15.41 20.50
C ASP A 300 20.05 -15.31 18.97
N GLY A 301 19.32 -14.36 18.39
CA GLY A 301 19.29 -14.14 16.94
C GLY A 301 20.28 -13.08 16.49
N PRO A 302 20.71 -13.10 15.22
CA PRO A 302 21.55 -12.06 14.66
C PRO A 302 20.77 -10.72 14.61
N ASP A 303 21.45 -9.62 14.89
CA ASP A 303 20.92 -8.26 14.80
C ASP A 303 20.91 -7.70 13.36
N ARG A 304 21.49 -8.45 12.43
CA ARG A 304 21.59 -8.09 11.01
C ARG A 304 21.12 -9.23 10.11
N TRP A 305 20.53 -8.86 8.99
CA TRP A 305 20.30 -9.77 7.89
C TRP A 305 21.60 -9.99 7.10
N THR A 306 21.85 -11.21 6.69
CA THR A 306 22.98 -11.51 5.78
C THR A 306 22.70 -10.95 4.39
N SER A 307 23.77 -10.62 3.66
CA SER A 307 23.68 -10.11 2.30
C SER A 307 23.15 -11.14 1.31
N GLY A 308 22.42 -10.65 0.29
CA GLY A 308 22.01 -11.47 -0.86
C GLY A 308 21.05 -12.63 -0.53
N THR A 309 20.41 -12.62 0.63
CA THR A 309 19.54 -13.71 1.08
C THR A 309 18.07 -13.25 1.10
N LEU A 310 17.20 -14.03 0.46
CA LEU A 310 15.76 -13.81 0.48
C LEU A 310 15.13 -14.59 1.66
N PHE A 311 14.90 -13.89 2.76
CA PHE A 311 14.27 -14.46 3.95
C PHE A 311 12.73 -14.62 3.78
N PRO A 312 12.05 -15.43 4.61
CA PRO A 312 10.65 -15.78 4.42
C PRO A 312 9.69 -14.57 4.31
N VAL A 313 9.88 -13.54 5.16
CA VAL A 313 9.03 -12.33 5.11
C VAL A 313 9.33 -11.50 3.86
N ALA A 314 10.61 -11.36 3.50
CA ALA A 314 11.01 -10.72 2.25
C ALA A 314 10.47 -11.46 1.02
N SER A 315 10.43 -12.81 1.04
CA SER A 315 9.81 -13.60 -0.02
C SER A 315 8.32 -13.29 -0.19
N LYS A 316 7.59 -13.12 0.92
CA LYS A 316 6.17 -12.69 0.87
C LYS A 316 6.02 -11.29 0.28
N LYS A 317 6.91 -10.34 0.65
CA LYS A 317 6.92 -8.99 0.09
C LYS A 317 7.14 -9.01 -1.43
N VAL A 318 8.13 -9.78 -1.90
CA VAL A 318 8.41 -9.96 -3.33
C VAL A 318 7.22 -10.62 -4.05
N ALA A 319 6.66 -11.68 -3.50
CA ALA A 319 5.51 -12.37 -4.09
C ALA A 319 4.29 -11.43 -4.24
N ARG A 320 4.01 -10.61 -3.23
CA ARG A 320 2.96 -9.57 -3.32
C ARG A 320 3.27 -8.54 -4.40
N ALA A 321 4.54 -8.11 -4.51
CA ALA A 321 4.94 -7.14 -5.53
C ALA A 321 4.80 -7.68 -6.97
N ILE A 322 5.01 -8.98 -7.18
CA ILE A 322 4.84 -9.63 -8.49
C ILE A 322 3.34 -9.72 -8.86
N ASN A 323 2.46 -9.91 -7.88
CA ASN A 323 1.04 -10.15 -8.11
C ASN A 323 0.18 -8.86 -8.04
N ALA A 324 0.75 -7.75 -7.61
CA ALA A 324 0.04 -6.48 -7.43
C ALA A 324 -0.21 -5.72 -8.74
#